data_45d943fd8f2d624cec77192e32129370
#
_entry.id   45d943fd8f2d624cec77192e32129370
#
_cell.length_a   1.000
_cell.length_b   1.000
_cell.length_c   1.000
_cell.angle_alpha   90.00
_cell.angle_beta   90.00
_cell.angle_gamma   90.00
#
_symmetry.space_group_name_H-M   'P 1'
#
loop_
_entity.id
_entity.type
_entity.pdbx_description
1 polymer ?
#
loop_
_entity_poly.entity_id
_entity_poly.type
_entity_poly.pdbx_seq_one_letter_code
_entity_poly.pdbx_strand_id
1 'polypeptide(L)'
;MGTVPYPFPVTVESVLLFVLGVVVFIIGLLVSIGLHELGHLAFAKLFNVKVTQYSLGFGKAMWSFRRGETEYGIRPILLGGYISMVGMLKPRATGRPNAITNTGMYGAFVQDARQASAEQIADSGGDDSRAFYRLIWWKRIIVMVAGPAMNLVIGIFLFGVLLVGFGAPTTTFTSSVDCVLPTSQATTCSPGDAVSPAKQAGIRSGDVVLSVDGEQDPTIAQVSEVFQRSAGQDVTVVVERDGSERTLHITPTTATRDVYTADGTVAKNDDGSTKTQQVGVVGVSIGQSLVRQSPAAVLPATGAQISASAHLIIDLPQRLVAVWNAAFGAQERSQDSPVSVVGVGRAIGEVSSMSGVPVVDKAYTILGLLA
;
A
#
# COMPACT_ATOMS: atom_id res chain seq x y z
N MET A 1 -26.97 9.01 13.60
CA MET A 1 -25.54 9.36 13.58
C MET A 1 -24.99 9.09 14.97
N GLY A 2 -24.60 7.86 15.25
CA GLY A 2 -23.91 7.51 16.49
C GLY A 2 -22.45 7.83 16.34
N THR A 3 -21.93 8.73 17.14
CA THR A 3 -20.50 8.95 17.31
C THR A 3 -19.92 7.68 17.93
N VAL A 4 -19.15 6.92 17.17
CA VAL A 4 -18.34 5.84 17.75
C VAL A 4 -17.42 6.51 18.76
N PRO A 5 -17.53 6.21 20.07
CA PRO A 5 -16.62 6.82 21.03
C PRO A 5 -15.21 6.33 20.73
N TYR A 6 -14.28 7.25 20.52
CA TYR A 6 -12.84 6.94 20.45
C TYR A 6 -12.45 6.22 21.75
N PRO A 7 -11.96 4.98 21.69
CA PRO A 7 -11.72 4.18 22.88
C PRO A 7 -10.51 4.65 23.72
N PHE A 8 -9.81 5.71 23.30
CA PHE A 8 -8.63 6.22 23.98
C PHE A 8 -8.76 7.71 24.29
N PRO A 9 -8.33 8.16 25.49
CA PRO A 9 -8.31 9.57 25.82
C PRO A 9 -7.38 10.31 24.85
N VAL A 10 -7.90 11.35 24.20
CA VAL A 10 -7.11 12.22 23.32
C VAL A 10 -6.12 12.99 24.21
N THR A 11 -4.85 12.57 24.24
CA THR A 11 -3.77 13.25 24.96
C THR A 11 -3.06 14.24 24.02
N VAL A 12 -2.39 15.24 24.59
CA VAL A 12 -1.55 16.17 23.81
C VAL A 12 -0.49 15.41 23.01
N GLU A 13 0.07 14.35 23.60
CA GLU A 13 1.05 13.48 22.94
C GLU A 13 0.46 12.78 21.69
N SER A 14 -0.75 12.21 21.80
CA SER A 14 -1.41 11.55 20.67
C SER A 14 -1.70 12.53 19.54
N VAL A 15 -2.09 13.78 19.85
CA VAL A 15 -2.31 14.84 18.85
C VAL A 15 -0.99 15.23 18.17
N LEU A 16 0.10 15.40 18.94
CA LEU A 16 1.40 15.74 18.37
C LEU A 16 1.92 14.63 17.45
N LEU A 17 1.80 13.37 17.86
CA LEU A 17 2.21 12.22 17.05
C LEU A 17 1.36 12.09 15.79
N PHE A 18 0.06 12.36 15.88
CA PHE A 18 -0.82 12.40 14.73
C PHE A 18 -0.40 13.48 13.73
N VAL A 19 -0.16 14.71 14.20
CA VAL A 19 0.29 15.82 13.36
C VAL A 19 1.65 15.50 12.73
N LEU A 20 2.57 14.92 13.50
CA LEU A 20 3.87 14.48 12.99
C LEU A 20 3.71 13.45 11.85
N GLY A 21 2.84 12.46 12.01
CA GLY A 21 2.56 11.46 10.99
C GLY A 21 2.01 12.08 9.69
N VAL A 22 1.06 13.01 9.82
CA VAL A 22 0.53 13.76 8.67
C VAL A 22 1.62 14.57 7.98
N VAL A 23 2.49 15.24 8.74
CA VAL A 23 3.62 16.00 8.18
C VAL A 23 4.58 15.10 7.43
N VAL A 24 4.94 13.93 7.99
CA VAL A 24 5.78 12.93 7.34
C VAL A 24 5.17 12.46 6.02
N PHE A 25 3.86 12.22 6.01
CA PHE A 25 3.12 11.86 4.79
C PHE A 25 3.20 12.95 3.72
N ILE A 26 2.95 14.21 4.10
CA ILE A 26 3.01 15.34 3.16
C ILE A 26 4.43 15.48 2.57
N ILE A 27 5.47 15.36 3.41
CA ILE A 27 6.85 15.40 2.94
C ILE A 27 7.14 14.24 1.99
N GLY A 28 6.74 13.02 2.33
CA GLY A 28 6.89 11.85 1.46
C GLY A 28 6.22 12.04 0.10
N LEU A 29 4.98 12.55 0.10
CA LEU A 29 4.25 12.86 -1.12
C LEU A 29 4.96 13.92 -1.97
N LEU A 30 5.47 14.99 -1.35
CA LEU A 30 6.21 16.05 -2.05
C LEU A 30 7.52 15.54 -2.65
N VAL A 31 8.22 14.68 -1.92
CA VAL A 31 9.45 14.03 -2.42
C VAL A 31 9.12 13.14 -3.62
N SER A 32 8.06 12.34 -3.53
CA SER A 32 7.60 11.48 -4.63
C SER A 32 7.25 12.31 -5.87
N ILE A 33 6.47 13.38 -5.72
CA ILE A 33 6.11 14.29 -6.81
C ILE A 33 7.38 14.95 -7.40
N GLY A 34 8.28 15.43 -6.54
CA GLY A 34 9.52 16.05 -6.99
C GLY A 34 10.38 15.10 -7.80
N LEU A 35 10.54 13.88 -7.36
CA LEU A 35 11.31 12.87 -8.07
C LEU A 35 10.62 12.44 -9.38
N HIS A 36 9.29 12.39 -9.41
CA HIS A 36 8.52 12.18 -10.64
C HIS A 36 8.83 13.26 -11.69
N GLU A 37 8.70 14.53 -11.33
CA GLU A 37 9.02 15.66 -12.22
C GLU A 37 10.50 15.69 -12.60
N LEU A 38 11.38 15.27 -11.68
CA LEU A 38 12.81 15.15 -11.94
C LEU A 38 13.09 14.07 -13.01
N GLY A 39 12.32 13.00 -13.04
CA GLY A 39 12.38 11.99 -14.09
C GLY A 39 12.17 12.60 -15.48
N HIS A 40 11.09 13.35 -15.65
CA HIS A 40 10.80 14.08 -16.88
C HIS A 40 11.91 15.09 -17.23
N LEU A 41 12.36 15.88 -16.25
CA LEU A 41 13.41 16.88 -16.42
C LEU A 41 14.73 16.25 -16.89
N ALA A 42 15.13 15.14 -16.28
CA ALA A 42 16.41 14.47 -16.58
C ALA A 42 16.46 14.03 -18.05
N PHE A 43 15.42 13.33 -18.53
CA PHE A 43 15.38 12.87 -19.91
C PHE A 43 15.11 14.01 -20.92
N ALA A 44 14.33 15.02 -20.56
CA ALA A 44 14.16 16.21 -21.38
C ALA A 44 15.51 16.90 -21.62
N LYS A 45 16.30 17.12 -20.58
CA LYS A 45 17.64 17.70 -20.70
C LYS A 45 18.64 16.78 -21.42
N LEU A 46 18.58 15.47 -21.17
CA LEU A 46 19.41 14.49 -21.87
C LEU A 46 19.17 14.54 -23.40
N PHE A 47 17.95 14.78 -23.82
CA PHE A 47 17.58 14.92 -25.23
C PHE A 47 17.64 16.37 -25.72
N ASN A 48 18.28 17.26 -24.94
CA ASN A 48 18.50 18.67 -25.29
C ASN A 48 17.21 19.50 -25.47
N VAL A 49 16.11 19.11 -24.78
CA VAL A 49 14.89 19.93 -24.76
C VAL A 49 15.10 21.12 -23.83
N LYS A 50 14.66 22.30 -24.25
CA LYS A 50 14.68 23.49 -23.40
C LYS A 50 13.59 23.39 -22.33
N VAL A 51 14.01 23.36 -21.06
CA VAL A 51 13.12 23.35 -19.91
C VAL A 51 13.27 24.66 -19.16
N THR A 52 12.21 25.45 -19.09
CA THR A 52 12.22 26.78 -18.48
C THR A 52 11.92 26.76 -17.00
N GLN A 53 11.05 25.85 -16.56
CA GLN A 53 10.64 25.76 -15.15
C GLN A 53 10.57 24.30 -14.68
N TYR A 54 10.97 24.11 -13.43
CA TYR A 54 10.74 22.92 -12.62
C TYR A 54 10.15 23.40 -11.29
N SER A 55 8.95 22.99 -10.96
CA SER A 55 8.24 23.51 -9.79
C SER A 55 7.52 22.43 -9.03
N LEU A 56 7.60 22.49 -7.70
CA LEU A 56 6.74 21.76 -6.79
C LEU A 56 5.60 22.67 -6.36
N GLY A 57 4.36 22.22 -6.60
CA GLY A 57 3.16 22.99 -6.33
C GLY A 57 2.75 23.93 -7.46
N PHE A 58 1.66 24.66 -7.20
CA PHE A 58 1.04 25.64 -8.10
C PHE A 58 0.91 27.00 -7.42
N GLY A 59 0.73 28.08 -8.21
CA GLY A 59 0.57 29.43 -7.73
C GLY A 59 1.82 30.30 -7.92
N LYS A 60 1.91 31.44 -7.21
CA LYS A 60 3.11 32.29 -7.21
C LYS A 60 4.27 31.59 -6.50
N ALA A 61 5.50 31.70 -7.05
CA ALA A 61 6.69 31.14 -6.39
C ALA A 61 6.86 31.74 -4.98
N MET A 62 6.91 30.88 -3.97
CA MET A 62 7.31 31.27 -2.60
C MET A 62 8.82 31.39 -2.51
N TRP A 63 9.51 30.49 -3.16
CA TRP A 63 10.94 30.47 -3.26
C TRP A 63 11.34 29.91 -4.61
N SER A 64 12.26 30.56 -5.31
CA SER A 64 12.81 30.06 -6.56
C SER A 64 14.27 30.46 -6.72
N PHE A 65 15.00 29.64 -7.47
CA PHE A 65 16.35 29.96 -7.91
C PHE A 65 16.53 29.49 -9.35
N ARG A 66 17.40 30.16 -10.08
CA ARG A 66 17.70 29.83 -11.48
C ARG A 66 19.06 29.17 -11.59
N ARG A 67 19.09 28.01 -12.28
CA ARG A 67 20.33 27.33 -12.63
C ARG A 67 20.35 27.07 -14.14
N GLY A 68 21.23 27.77 -14.84
CA GLY A 68 21.23 27.74 -16.30
C GLY A 68 19.97 28.34 -16.89
N GLU A 69 19.29 27.59 -17.74
CA GLU A 69 18.04 28.00 -18.42
C GLU A 69 16.77 27.63 -17.63
N THR A 70 16.90 26.88 -16.53
CA THR A 70 15.76 26.36 -15.76
C THR A 70 15.62 27.10 -14.43
N GLU A 71 14.42 27.57 -14.14
CA GLU A 71 14.01 28.07 -12.82
C GLU A 71 13.45 26.91 -11.99
N TYR A 72 14.01 26.71 -10.80
CA TYR A 72 13.56 25.70 -9.82
C TYR A 72 12.80 26.44 -8.73
N GLY A 73 11.59 25.96 -8.38
CA GLY A 73 10.79 26.68 -7.40
C GLY A 73 9.86 25.79 -6.58
N ILE A 74 9.45 26.33 -5.41
CA ILE A 74 8.40 25.76 -4.55
C ILE A 74 7.27 26.80 -4.49
N ARG A 75 6.03 26.29 -4.61
CA ARG A 75 4.81 27.09 -4.69
C ARG A 75 3.83 26.67 -3.59
N PRO A 76 2.89 27.54 -3.15
CA PRO A 76 2.08 27.29 -1.94
C PRO A 76 1.07 26.15 -2.07
N ILE A 77 0.54 25.88 -3.27
CA ILE A 77 -0.46 24.82 -3.48
C ILE A 77 0.26 23.52 -3.81
N LEU A 78 0.59 22.73 -2.79
CA LEU A 78 1.42 21.52 -2.86
C LEU A 78 0.65 20.26 -3.35
N LEU A 79 -0.33 20.42 -4.25
CA LEU A 79 -1.14 19.34 -4.80
C LEU A 79 -0.56 18.72 -6.08
N GLY A 80 0.73 18.91 -6.35
CA GLY A 80 1.39 18.38 -7.54
C GLY A 80 2.70 19.10 -7.84
N GLY A 81 3.28 18.79 -8.99
CA GLY A 81 4.44 19.47 -9.55
C GLY A 81 4.25 19.69 -11.05
N TYR A 82 5.14 20.39 -11.67
CA TYR A 82 5.20 20.49 -13.12
C TYR A 82 6.58 20.88 -13.63
N ILE A 83 6.85 20.45 -14.84
CA ILE A 83 7.95 20.99 -15.63
C ILE A 83 7.38 21.73 -16.84
N SER A 84 8.00 22.88 -17.19
CA SER A 84 7.66 23.63 -18.38
C SER A 84 8.71 23.36 -19.47
N MET A 85 8.34 22.52 -20.44
CA MET A 85 9.14 22.22 -21.61
C MET A 85 8.69 23.09 -22.77
N VAL A 86 9.63 23.73 -23.45
CA VAL A 86 9.31 24.59 -24.60
C VAL A 86 8.78 23.74 -25.76
N GLY A 87 7.66 24.15 -26.35
CA GLY A 87 7.12 23.52 -27.55
C GLY A 87 6.54 22.13 -27.29
N MET A 88 5.69 21.95 -26.30
CA MET A 88 4.96 20.69 -26.07
C MET A 88 4.12 20.29 -27.28
N LEU A 89 3.47 21.24 -27.93
CA LEU A 89 2.72 21.04 -29.16
C LEU A 89 3.30 21.88 -30.30
N LYS A 90 3.26 21.34 -31.52
CA LYS A 90 3.69 22.05 -32.72
C LYS A 90 2.80 23.28 -32.94
N PRO A 91 3.36 24.51 -33.00
CA PRO A 91 2.62 25.72 -33.37
C PRO A 91 1.94 25.55 -34.73
N ARG A 92 0.85 26.26 -34.93
CA ARG A 92 0.21 26.33 -36.23
C ARG A 92 1.09 27.13 -37.19
N ALA A 93 1.23 26.68 -38.43
CA ALA A 93 1.92 27.47 -39.44
C ALA A 93 1.14 28.76 -39.70
N THR A 94 1.81 29.91 -39.53
CA THR A 94 1.26 31.22 -39.87
C THR A 94 0.86 31.24 -41.33
N GLY A 95 -0.42 31.60 -41.64
CA GLY A 95 -0.90 31.78 -43.02
C GLY A 95 -1.91 30.78 -43.55
N ARG A 96 -2.33 29.77 -42.78
CA ARG A 96 -3.50 28.95 -43.18
C ARG A 96 -4.77 29.50 -42.51
N PRO A 97 -5.79 29.94 -43.33
CA PRO A 97 -7.05 30.39 -42.77
C PRO A 97 -7.69 29.29 -41.92
N ASN A 98 -8.41 29.72 -40.90
CA ASN A 98 -9.13 28.89 -39.93
C ASN A 98 -10.00 27.84 -40.65
N ALA A 99 -9.50 26.68 -40.92
CA ALA A 99 -10.37 25.53 -41.06
C ALA A 99 -10.89 25.20 -39.65
N ILE A 100 -12.00 25.81 -39.28
CA ILE A 100 -12.78 25.48 -38.11
C ILE A 100 -13.38 24.09 -38.38
N THR A 101 -12.64 23.04 -38.02
CA THR A 101 -13.12 21.67 -38.20
C THR A 101 -13.50 20.99 -36.91
N ASN A 102 -13.40 21.65 -35.75
CA ASN A 102 -13.93 21.12 -34.49
C ASN A 102 -14.39 22.28 -33.59
N THR A 103 -15.67 22.54 -33.57
CA THR A 103 -16.37 23.47 -32.67
C THR A 103 -16.63 22.84 -31.29
N GLY A 104 -16.07 21.68 -30.98
CA GLY A 104 -16.20 21.01 -29.70
C GLY A 104 -15.18 21.50 -28.66
N MET A 105 -15.52 21.35 -27.38
CA MET A 105 -14.68 21.70 -26.23
C MET A 105 -13.24 21.16 -26.33
N TYR A 106 -13.06 19.96 -26.90
CA TYR A 106 -11.76 19.34 -27.17
C TYR A 106 -10.92 20.14 -28.19
N GLY A 107 -11.55 20.68 -29.22
CA GLY A 107 -10.90 21.53 -30.22
C GLY A 107 -10.37 22.83 -29.64
N ALA A 108 -11.14 23.48 -28.75
CA ALA A 108 -10.72 24.66 -28.03
C ALA A 108 -9.50 24.39 -27.14
N PHE A 109 -9.51 23.31 -26.35
CA PHE A 109 -8.38 22.91 -25.51
C PHE A 109 -7.07 22.70 -26.31
N VAL A 110 -7.14 22.02 -27.44
CA VAL A 110 -5.96 21.79 -28.31
C VAL A 110 -5.47 23.12 -28.90
N GLN A 111 -6.37 24.05 -29.18
CA GLN A 111 -6.01 25.36 -29.75
C GLN A 111 -5.31 26.23 -28.70
N ASP A 112 -5.83 26.31 -27.47
CA ASP A 112 -5.20 27.03 -26.36
C ASP A 112 -3.82 26.45 -26.04
N ALA A 113 -3.68 25.14 -25.98
CA ALA A 113 -2.40 24.48 -25.72
C ALA A 113 -1.36 24.75 -26.84
N ARG A 114 -1.79 24.87 -28.11
CA ARG A 114 -0.90 25.26 -29.22
C ARG A 114 -0.51 26.73 -29.16
N GLN A 115 -1.40 27.59 -28.74
CA GLN A 115 -1.12 29.01 -28.57
C GLN A 115 -0.13 29.22 -27.41
N ALA A 116 -0.37 28.60 -26.26
CA ALA A 116 0.58 28.60 -25.14
C ALA A 116 1.97 28.09 -25.55
N SER A 117 2.05 27.05 -26.39
CA SER A 117 3.30 26.53 -26.92
C SER A 117 4.00 27.53 -27.84
N ALA A 118 3.26 28.30 -28.64
CA ALA A 118 3.80 29.33 -29.53
C ALA A 118 4.34 30.52 -28.73
N GLU A 119 3.60 30.94 -27.69
CA GLU A 119 4.02 31.99 -26.78
C GLU A 119 5.31 31.61 -26.04
N GLN A 120 5.40 30.39 -25.51
CA GLN A 120 6.62 29.89 -24.88
C GLN A 120 7.85 29.89 -25.81
N ILE A 121 7.66 29.59 -27.10
CA ILE A 121 8.74 29.65 -28.09
C ILE A 121 9.15 31.09 -28.32
N ALA A 122 8.21 32.01 -28.48
CA ALA A 122 8.46 33.42 -28.65
C ALA A 122 9.21 34.03 -27.46
N ASP A 123 8.75 33.79 -26.23
CA ASP A 123 9.36 34.22 -24.97
C ASP A 123 10.77 33.61 -24.77
N SER A 124 11.03 32.47 -25.40
CA SER A 124 12.33 31.79 -25.35
C SER A 124 13.33 32.31 -26.40
N GLY A 125 12.98 33.36 -27.11
CA GLY A 125 13.84 33.97 -28.17
C GLY A 125 13.51 33.51 -29.58
N GLY A 126 12.38 32.85 -29.80
CA GLY A 126 11.88 32.39 -31.11
C GLY A 126 12.59 31.16 -31.68
N ASP A 127 13.60 30.62 -30.98
CA ASP A 127 14.30 29.40 -31.40
C ASP A 127 13.55 28.16 -30.95
N ASP A 128 13.01 27.40 -31.90
CA ASP A 128 12.33 26.15 -31.69
C ASP A 128 13.20 24.90 -31.92
N SER A 129 14.50 25.08 -32.16
CA SER A 129 15.41 23.96 -32.45
C SER A 129 15.46 22.92 -31.33
N ARG A 130 15.26 23.37 -30.10
CA ARG A 130 15.24 22.59 -28.87
C ARG A 130 13.79 22.34 -28.31
N ALA A 131 12.78 22.52 -29.16
CA ALA A 131 11.39 22.29 -28.78
C ALA A 131 11.07 20.79 -28.66
N PHE A 132 10.20 20.43 -27.69
CA PHE A 132 9.81 19.04 -27.44
C PHE A 132 9.21 18.38 -28.68
N TYR A 133 8.36 19.07 -29.45
CA TYR A 133 7.74 18.50 -30.65
C TYR A 133 8.73 18.16 -31.78
N ARG A 134 9.96 18.66 -31.71
CA ARG A 134 11.06 18.34 -32.66
C ARG A 134 11.73 17.00 -32.37
N LEU A 135 11.54 16.47 -31.15
CA LEU A 135 12.06 15.14 -30.83
C LEU A 135 11.45 14.06 -31.72
N ILE A 136 12.23 13.05 -32.02
CA ILE A 136 11.78 11.79 -32.64
C ILE A 136 10.77 11.13 -31.69
N TRP A 137 9.78 10.45 -32.22
CA TRP A 137 8.66 9.92 -31.47
C TRP A 137 9.05 9.07 -30.23
N TRP A 138 10.04 8.20 -30.35
CA TRP A 138 10.48 7.36 -29.22
C TRP A 138 11.13 8.17 -28.08
N LYS A 139 11.86 9.25 -28.39
CA LYS A 139 12.41 10.16 -27.36
C LYS A 139 11.29 10.88 -26.60
N ARG A 140 10.21 11.26 -27.29
CA ARG A 140 9.02 11.83 -26.63
C ARG A 140 8.40 10.83 -25.67
N ILE A 141 8.24 9.55 -26.09
CA ILE A 141 7.74 8.50 -25.23
C ILE A 141 8.61 8.33 -23.99
N ILE A 142 9.94 8.28 -24.15
CA ILE A 142 10.86 8.16 -23.01
C ILE A 142 10.67 9.33 -22.03
N VAL A 143 10.63 10.57 -22.53
CA VAL A 143 10.41 11.74 -21.65
C VAL A 143 9.06 11.62 -20.92
N MET A 144 7.99 11.23 -21.62
CA MET A 144 6.64 11.10 -21.03
C MET A 144 6.56 9.97 -19.99
N VAL A 145 7.27 8.87 -20.22
CA VAL A 145 7.27 7.71 -19.30
C VAL A 145 8.26 7.89 -18.14
N ALA A 146 9.22 8.79 -18.27
CA ALA A 146 10.30 8.96 -17.29
C ALA A 146 9.79 9.34 -15.88
N GLY A 147 8.73 10.13 -15.77
CA GLY A 147 8.09 10.45 -14.49
C GLY A 147 7.49 9.21 -13.80
N PRO A 148 6.55 8.52 -14.44
CA PRO A 148 6.02 7.24 -13.90
C PRO A 148 7.10 6.20 -13.63
N ALA A 149 8.13 6.09 -14.48
CA ALA A 149 9.25 5.19 -14.26
C ALA A 149 10.05 5.55 -13.01
N MET A 150 10.22 6.84 -12.71
CA MET A 150 10.87 7.29 -11.46
C MET A 150 10.05 6.87 -10.23
N ASN A 151 8.73 7.00 -10.27
CA ASN A 151 7.88 6.52 -9.18
C ASN A 151 8.02 5.00 -8.97
N LEU A 152 8.09 4.23 -10.07
CA LEU A 152 8.34 2.79 -9.98
C LEU A 152 9.69 2.49 -9.32
N VAL A 153 10.75 3.22 -9.67
CA VAL A 153 12.08 3.06 -9.05
C VAL A 153 12.02 3.38 -7.55
N ILE A 154 11.31 4.45 -7.17
CA ILE A 154 11.10 4.81 -5.75
C ILE A 154 10.32 3.71 -5.04
N GLY A 155 9.24 3.23 -5.64
CA GLY A 155 8.41 2.14 -5.09
C GLY A 155 9.26 0.86 -4.87
N ILE A 156 10.05 0.43 -5.85
CA ILE A 156 10.96 -0.73 -5.71
C ILE A 156 11.96 -0.50 -4.58
N PHE A 157 12.53 0.71 -4.49
CA PHE A 157 13.49 1.05 -3.43
C PHE A 157 12.84 0.99 -2.03
N LEU A 158 11.70 1.65 -1.85
CA LEU A 158 10.98 1.67 -0.56
C LEU A 158 10.51 0.27 -0.18
N PHE A 159 9.97 -0.49 -1.14
CA PHE A 159 9.55 -1.86 -0.92
C PHE A 159 10.75 -2.78 -0.58
N GLY A 160 11.89 -2.54 -1.23
CA GLY A 160 13.15 -3.20 -0.88
C GLY A 160 13.59 -2.91 0.56
N VAL A 161 13.51 -1.65 0.98
CA VAL A 161 13.78 -1.26 2.39
C VAL A 161 12.82 -1.96 3.35
N LEU A 162 11.54 -2.05 3.00
CA LEU A 162 10.54 -2.77 3.80
C LEU A 162 10.89 -4.25 3.94
N LEU A 163 11.06 -4.95 2.81
CA LEU A 163 11.26 -6.41 2.81
C LEU A 163 12.60 -6.83 3.42
N VAL A 164 13.68 -6.14 3.06
CA VAL A 164 15.05 -6.51 3.50
C VAL A 164 15.38 -5.91 4.85
N GLY A 165 14.93 -4.68 5.13
CA GLY A 165 15.22 -3.97 6.38
C GLY A 165 14.31 -4.40 7.52
N PHE A 166 13.01 -4.37 7.31
CA PHE A 166 12.01 -4.69 8.34
C PHE A 166 11.54 -6.14 8.23
N GLY A 167 11.26 -6.63 7.05
CA GLY A 167 10.72 -7.95 6.76
C GLY A 167 9.31 -7.89 6.18
N ALA A 168 8.82 -9.05 5.71
CA ALA A 168 7.42 -9.24 5.33
C ALA A 168 6.62 -9.79 6.52
N PRO A 169 5.34 -9.38 6.70
CA PRO A 169 4.47 -10.00 7.68
C PRO A 169 4.17 -11.43 7.23
N THR A 170 4.65 -12.40 8.00
CA THR A 170 4.51 -13.82 7.68
C THR A 170 3.78 -14.52 8.82
N THR A 171 2.95 -15.50 8.50
CA THR A 171 2.26 -16.30 9.51
C THR A 171 3.26 -17.14 10.29
N THR A 172 3.23 -17.02 11.62
CA THR A 172 4.17 -17.70 12.52
C THR A 172 3.44 -18.33 13.68
N PHE A 173 4.03 -19.40 14.22
CA PHE A 173 3.60 -19.93 15.50
C PHE A 173 4.24 -19.10 16.62
N THR A 174 3.44 -18.32 17.34
CA THR A 174 3.94 -17.40 18.37
C THR A 174 4.15 -18.07 19.72
N SER A 175 3.35 -19.09 20.04
CA SER A 175 3.54 -19.92 21.22
C SER A 175 2.96 -21.31 21.01
N SER A 176 3.47 -22.29 21.74
CA SER A 176 2.89 -23.63 21.86
C SER A 176 2.52 -23.88 23.31
N VAL A 177 1.35 -24.43 23.53
CA VAL A 177 0.89 -24.84 24.86
C VAL A 177 1.14 -26.32 25.02
N ASP A 178 1.58 -26.75 26.21
CA ASP A 178 1.95 -28.12 26.48
C ASP A 178 0.75 -29.10 26.47
N CYS A 179 -0.45 -28.58 26.60
CA CYS A 179 -1.67 -29.37 26.65
C CYS A 179 -2.77 -28.78 25.74
N VAL A 180 -3.79 -29.58 25.47
CA VAL A 180 -5.05 -29.09 24.89
C VAL A 180 -5.90 -28.51 26.01
N LEU A 181 -6.06 -27.19 26.02
CA LEU A 181 -6.90 -26.52 27.02
C LEU A 181 -8.37 -26.97 26.87
N PRO A 182 -9.04 -27.35 27.95
CA PRO A 182 -10.38 -27.92 27.89
C PRO A 182 -11.46 -26.92 27.43
N THR A 183 -11.26 -25.64 27.68
CA THR A 183 -12.18 -24.56 27.28
C THR A 183 -11.42 -23.39 26.66
N SER A 184 -12.14 -22.50 25.97
CA SER A 184 -11.59 -21.25 25.41
C SER A 184 -11.06 -20.26 26.47
N GLN A 185 -11.50 -20.41 27.72
CA GLN A 185 -11.16 -19.53 28.85
C GLN A 185 -10.02 -20.07 29.72
N ALA A 186 -9.64 -21.33 29.56
CA ALA A 186 -8.52 -21.91 30.30
C ALA A 186 -7.18 -21.32 29.76
N THR A 187 -6.30 -20.91 30.67
CA THR A 187 -5.01 -20.30 30.33
C THR A 187 -3.81 -21.15 30.76
N THR A 188 -4.04 -22.17 31.59
CA THR A 188 -2.97 -23.03 32.14
C THR A 188 -3.35 -24.48 32.03
N CYS A 189 -2.35 -25.33 31.80
CA CYS A 189 -2.52 -26.78 31.79
C CYS A 189 -2.75 -27.32 33.19
N SER A 190 -3.67 -28.30 33.33
CA SER A 190 -3.92 -29.04 34.55
C SER A 190 -3.37 -30.46 34.45
N PRO A 191 -3.05 -31.10 35.61
CA PRO A 191 -2.64 -32.50 35.60
C PRO A 191 -3.80 -33.37 35.04
N GLY A 192 -3.54 -34.09 33.95
CA GLY A 192 -4.53 -34.91 33.23
C GLY A 192 -5.00 -34.35 31.89
N ASP A 193 -4.69 -33.12 31.56
CA ASP A 193 -4.96 -32.58 30.22
C ASP A 193 -4.12 -33.31 29.15
N ALA A 194 -4.74 -33.54 28.00
CA ALA A 194 -4.06 -34.19 26.86
C ALA A 194 -2.87 -33.37 26.35
N VAL A 195 -1.76 -34.03 26.05
CA VAL A 195 -0.60 -33.37 25.44
C VAL A 195 -1.01 -32.75 24.11
N SER A 196 -0.57 -31.52 23.85
CA SER A 196 -0.96 -30.83 22.63
C SER A 196 -0.37 -31.48 21.37
N PRO A 197 -1.14 -31.61 20.29
CA PRO A 197 -0.64 -32.09 19.00
C PRO A 197 0.55 -31.27 18.49
N ALA A 198 0.55 -29.96 18.71
CA ALA A 198 1.66 -29.09 18.32
C ALA A 198 2.97 -29.47 19.02
N LYS A 199 2.92 -29.76 20.32
CA LYS A 199 4.09 -30.23 21.08
C LYS A 199 4.57 -31.60 20.59
N GLN A 200 3.65 -32.53 20.32
CA GLN A 200 3.98 -33.86 19.79
C GLN A 200 4.66 -33.77 18.41
N ALA A 201 4.17 -32.88 17.53
CA ALA A 201 4.73 -32.61 16.22
C ALA A 201 6.06 -31.82 16.27
N GLY A 202 6.41 -31.28 17.45
CA GLY A 202 7.64 -30.52 17.64
C GLY A 202 7.58 -29.08 17.12
N ILE A 203 6.39 -28.46 17.04
CA ILE A 203 6.25 -27.02 16.74
C ILE A 203 6.93 -26.21 17.83
N ARG A 204 7.60 -25.14 17.42
CA ARG A 204 8.25 -24.19 18.32
C ARG A 204 7.76 -22.76 18.08
N SER A 205 7.82 -21.95 19.11
CA SER A 205 7.63 -20.52 18.96
C SER A 205 8.68 -19.93 18.01
N GLY A 206 8.24 -19.09 17.07
CA GLY A 206 9.09 -18.52 16.03
C GLY A 206 9.15 -19.32 14.72
N ASP A 207 8.55 -20.51 14.66
CA ASP A 207 8.41 -21.23 13.39
C ASP A 207 7.59 -20.42 12.40
N VAL A 208 8.15 -20.15 11.23
CA VAL A 208 7.48 -19.46 10.12
C VAL A 208 6.73 -20.49 9.29
N VAL A 209 5.43 -20.30 9.09
CA VAL A 209 4.60 -21.23 8.31
C VAL A 209 4.79 -20.96 6.82
N LEU A 210 5.44 -21.86 6.10
CA LEU A 210 5.64 -21.78 4.65
C LEU A 210 4.48 -22.39 3.88
N SER A 211 3.94 -23.52 4.38
CA SER A 211 2.74 -24.11 3.80
C SER A 211 1.96 -24.93 4.82
N VAL A 212 0.64 -25.07 4.58
CA VAL A 212 -0.25 -25.93 5.33
C VAL A 212 -1.11 -26.72 4.34
N ASP A 213 -1.06 -28.05 4.44
CA ASP A 213 -1.80 -28.97 3.56
C ASP A 213 -1.65 -28.66 2.05
N GLY A 214 -0.43 -28.24 1.65
CA GLY A 214 -0.08 -27.88 0.26
C GLY A 214 -0.37 -26.42 -0.13
N GLU A 215 -1.11 -25.64 0.67
CA GLU A 215 -1.33 -24.22 0.45
C GLU A 215 -0.09 -23.43 0.88
N GLN A 216 0.49 -22.65 -0.05
CA GLN A 216 1.69 -21.85 0.17
C GLN A 216 1.36 -20.48 0.76
N ASP A 217 2.24 -19.97 1.62
CA ASP A 217 2.12 -18.66 2.28
C ASP A 217 0.74 -18.42 2.93
N PRO A 218 0.26 -19.36 3.75
CA PRO A 218 -1.10 -19.31 4.25
C PRO A 218 -1.28 -18.16 5.26
N THR A 219 -2.44 -17.51 5.23
CA THR A 219 -2.85 -16.54 6.24
C THR A 219 -3.18 -17.24 7.57
N ILE A 220 -3.21 -16.46 8.67
CA ILE A 220 -3.65 -16.98 9.99
C ILE A 220 -5.02 -17.67 9.89
N ALA A 221 -5.96 -17.08 9.14
CA ALA A 221 -7.29 -17.63 8.98
C ALA A 221 -7.28 -18.98 8.27
N GLN A 222 -6.51 -19.13 7.19
CA GLN A 222 -6.35 -20.36 6.44
C GLN A 222 -5.73 -21.48 7.29
N VAL A 223 -4.63 -21.16 8.01
CA VAL A 223 -4.03 -22.15 8.94
C VAL A 223 -5.02 -22.60 10.01
N SER A 224 -5.74 -21.65 10.60
CA SER A 224 -6.74 -21.95 11.62
C SER A 224 -7.89 -22.79 11.05
N GLU A 225 -8.38 -22.49 9.86
CA GLU A 225 -9.45 -23.21 9.19
C GLU A 225 -9.03 -24.66 8.89
N VAL A 226 -7.80 -24.87 8.35
CA VAL A 226 -7.27 -26.21 8.08
C VAL A 226 -7.22 -27.04 9.36
N PHE A 227 -6.69 -26.52 10.46
CA PHE A 227 -6.66 -27.24 11.73
C PHE A 227 -8.05 -27.54 12.27
N GLN A 228 -8.97 -26.58 12.20
CA GLN A 228 -10.34 -26.75 12.71
C GLN A 228 -11.13 -27.82 11.97
N ARG A 229 -10.99 -27.89 10.64
CA ARG A 229 -11.72 -28.88 9.82
C ARG A 229 -11.08 -30.28 9.82
N SER A 230 -9.81 -30.40 10.19
CA SER A 230 -9.02 -31.64 10.07
C SER A 230 -8.90 -32.39 11.39
N ALA A 231 -9.89 -32.31 12.27
CA ALA A 231 -9.90 -33.06 13.54
C ALA A 231 -9.69 -34.57 13.32
N GLY A 232 -8.67 -35.14 13.93
CA GLY A 232 -8.30 -36.56 13.79
C GLY A 232 -7.64 -36.95 12.47
N GLN A 233 -7.37 -36.01 11.58
CA GLN A 233 -6.67 -36.24 10.31
C GLN A 233 -5.25 -35.67 10.39
N ASP A 234 -4.32 -36.29 9.66
CA ASP A 234 -2.93 -35.79 9.58
C ASP A 234 -2.86 -34.58 8.66
N VAL A 235 -2.37 -33.47 9.17
CA VAL A 235 -2.12 -32.22 8.44
C VAL A 235 -0.62 -32.04 8.27
N THR A 236 -0.19 -31.86 7.03
CA THR A 236 1.22 -31.57 6.73
C THR A 236 1.47 -30.08 6.78
N VAL A 237 2.39 -29.65 7.64
CA VAL A 237 2.81 -28.26 7.78
C VAL A 237 4.29 -28.15 7.49
N VAL A 238 4.66 -27.28 6.54
CA VAL A 238 6.07 -26.95 6.28
C VAL A 238 6.37 -25.64 6.98
N VAL A 239 7.39 -25.65 7.81
CA VAL A 239 7.86 -24.47 8.54
C VAL A 239 9.32 -24.18 8.23
N GLU A 240 9.70 -22.91 8.29
CA GLU A 240 11.08 -22.48 8.33
C GLU A 240 11.49 -22.26 9.79
N ARG A 241 12.58 -22.87 10.19
CA ARG A 241 13.20 -22.75 11.51
C ARG A 241 14.70 -22.58 11.36
N ASP A 242 15.25 -21.50 11.86
CA ASP A 242 16.68 -21.18 11.78
C ASP A 242 17.23 -21.24 10.33
N GLY A 243 16.45 -20.77 9.35
CA GLY A 243 16.79 -20.77 7.92
C GLY A 243 16.73 -22.15 7.26
N SER A 244 16.13 -23.16 7.91
CA SER A 244 15.97 -24.50 7.37
C SER A 244 14.50 -24.91 7.33
N GLU A 245 14.07 -25.44 6.19
CA GLU A 245 12.72 -25.99 6.04
C GLU A 245 12.57 -27.32 6.81
N ARG A 246 11.43 -27.48 7.47
CA ARG A 246 11.06 -28.69 8.19
C ARG A 246 9.61 -29.02 7.89
N THR A 247 9.37 -30.28 7.54
CA THR A 247 8.02 -30.81 7.39
C THR A 247 7.58 -31.41 8.72
N LEU A 248 6.44 -30.98 9.22
CA LEU A 248 5.82 -31.45 10.46
C LEU A 248 4.48 -32.08 10.13
N HIS A 249 4.17 -33.20 10.80
CA HIS A 249 2.90 -33.87 10.71
C HIS A 249 2.11 -33.67 12.00
N ILE A 250 0.91 -33.13 11.89
CA ILE A 250 0.11 -32.68 13.03
C ILE A 250 -1.29 -33.27 12.90
N THR A 251 -1.71 -34.03 13.90
CA THR A 251 -3.08 -34.54 13.96
C THR A 251 -3.89 -33.74 14.98
N PRO A 252 -4.71 -32.75 14.54
CA PRO A 252 -5.52 -31.95 15.46
C PRO A 252 -6.46 -32.83 16.29
N THR A 253 -6.55 -32.56 17.59
CA THR A 253 -7.48 -33.25 18.51
C THR A 253 -8.82 -32.52 18.53
N THR A 254 -9.93 -33.29 18.58
CA THR A 254 -11.27 -32.70 18.68
C THR A 254 -11.47 -32.03 20.05
N ALA A 255 -11.89 -30.78 20.05
CA ALA A 255 -12.26 -30.05 21.25
C ALA A 255 -13.50 -29.17 21.01
N THR A 256 -14.24 -28.90 22.07
CA THR A 256 -15.37 -27.99 22.01
C THR A 256 -14.88 -26.56 22.19
N ARG A 257 -15.27 -25.66 21.28
CA ARG A 257 -14.89 -24.24 21.30
C ARG A 257 -16.13 -23.36 21.13
N ASP A 258 -16.08 -22.19 21.74
CA ASP A 258 -17.11 -21.18 21.61
C ASP A 258 -17.13 -20.64 20.17
N VAL A 259 -18.34 -20.39 19.66
CA VAL A 259 -18.53 -19.75 18.36
C VAL A 259 -18.55 -18.23 18.57
N TYR A 260 -17.77 -17.50 17.79
CA TYR A 260 -17.75 -16.04 17.83
C TYR A 260 -18.50 -15.47 16.63
N THR A 261 -19.21 -14.38 16.84
CA THR A 261 -19.88 -13.59 15.81
C THR A 261 -18.84 -12.68 15.10
N ALA A 262 -19.22 -12.07 13.98
CA ALA A 262 -18.32 -11.20 13.21
C ALA A 262 -17.82 -9.96 13.98
N ASP A 263 -18.55 -9.55 15.02
CA ASP A 263 -18.18 -8.45 15.94
C ASP A 263 -17.29 -8.91 17.12
N GLY A 264 -16.86 -10.19 17.13
CA GLY A 264 -15.98 -10.75 18.16
C GLY A 264 -16.67 -11.11 19.47
N THR A 265 -18.01 -11.04 19.55
CA THR A 265 -18.76 -11.48 20.72
C THR A 265 -19.06 -12.98 20.65
N VAL A 266 -19.23 -13.63 21.82
CA VAL A 266 -19.59 -15.04 21.86
C VAL A 266 -21.05 -15.23 21.40
N ALA A 267 -21.25 -16.06 20.38
CA ALA A 267 -22.56 -16.37 19.84
C ALA A 267 -23.39 -17.13 20.90
N LYS A 268 -24.67 -16.81 20.98
CA LYS A 268 -25.60 -17.48 21.89
C LYS A 268 -26.66 -18.25 21.12
N ASN A 269 -27.14 -19.34 21.72
CA ASN A 269 -28.31 -20.07 21.28
C ASN A 269 -29.58 -19.31 21.66
N ASP A 270 -30.73 -19.74 21.15
CA ASP A 270 -32.05 -19.13 21.45
C ASP A 270 -32.43 -19.21 22.93
N ASP A 271 -31.87 -20.16 23.68
CA ASP A 271 -32.03 -20.32 25.12
C ASP A 271 -31.07 -19.46 25.97
N GLY A 272 -30.22 -18.64 25.33
CA GLY A 272 -29.25 -17.80 25.99
C GLY A 272 -27.92 -18.49 26.37
N SER A 273 -27.80 -19.79 26.14
CA SER A 273 -26.55 -20.54 26.37
C SER A 273 -25.50 -20.17 25.30
N THR A 274 -24.23 -20.37 25.65
CA THR A 274 -23.11 -20.17 24.68
C THR A 274 -23.22 -21.20 23.57
N LYS A 275 -23.18 -20.72 22.33
CA LYS A 275 -23.11 -21.58 21.17
C LYS A 275 -21.69 -22.16 21.04
N THR A 276 -21.59 -23.47 21.04
CA THR A 276 -20.32 -24.20 20.93
C THR A 276 -20.27 -25.05 19.67
N GLN A 277 -19.08 -25.34 19.18
CA GLN A 277 -18.85 -26.27 18.07
C GLN A 277 -17.66 -27.19 18.38
N GLN A 278 -17.67 -28.38 17.80
CA GLN A 278 -16.52 -29.29 17.84
C GLN A 278 -15.60 -28.96 16.67
N VAL A 279 -14.35 -28.70 17.01
CA VAL A 279 -13.29 -28.32 16.02
C VAL A 279 -11.99 -29.03 16.35
N GLY A 280 -11.15 -29.18 15.34
CA GLY A 280 -9.77 -29.60 15.54
C GLY A 280 -8.95 -28.52 16.23
N VAL A 281 -8.22 -28.87 17.27
CA VAL A 281 -7.31 -27.98 17.98
C VAL A 281 -5.91 -28.60 18.06
N VAL A 282 -4.89 -27.78 17.99
CA VAL A 282 -3.48 -28.22 17.99
C VAL A 282 -2.69 -27.71 19.20
N GLY A 283 -3.22 -26.76 19.95
CA GLY A 283 -2.56 -26.17 21.12
C GLY A 283 -1.41 -25.23 20.73
N VAL A 284 -1.62 -24.37 19.74
CA VAL A 284 -0.67 -23.36 19.28
C VAL A 284 -1.39 -22.02 19.10
N SER A 285 -0.68 -20.93 19.39
CA SER A 285 -1.11 -19.60 19.00
C SER A 285 -0.48 -19.24 17.65
N ILE A 286 -1.31 -18.76 16.74
CA ILE A 286 -0.87 -18.33 15.41
C ILE A 286 -0.91 -16.81 15.39
N GLY A 287 0.15 -16.20 14.90
CA GLY A 287 0.27 -14.75 14.77
C GLY A 287 1.04 -14.37 13.52
N GLN A 288 1.37 -13.10 13.40
CA GLN A 288 2.27 -12.61 12.37
C GLN A 288 3.54 -12.10 13.01
N SER A 289 4.66 -12.34 12.35
CA SER A 289 5.93 -11.68 12.65
C SER A 289 6.57 -11.16 11.38
N LEU A 290 7.38 -10.12 11.52
CA LEU A 290 8.14 -9.57 10.41
C LEU A 290 9.40 -10.43 10.18
N VAL A 291 9.43 -11.13 9.05
CA VAL A 291 10.56 -11.98 8.66
C VAL A 291 11.31 -11.32 7.52
N ARG A 292 12.59 -11.00 7.74
CA ARG A 292 13.44 -10.34 6.73
C ARG A 292 13.59 -11.20 5.51
N GLN A 293 13.35 -10.59 4.35
CA GLN A 293 13.46 -11.28 3.07
C GLN A 293 14.84 -11.07 2.45
N SER A 294 15.24 -11.99 1.58
CA SER A 294 16.46 -11.82 0.81
C SER A 294 16.30 -10.68 -0.23
N PRO A 295 17.38 -9.98 -0.61
CA PRO A 295 17.30 -8.97 -1.68
C PRO A 295 16.76 -9.51 -3.01
N ALA A 296 16.96 -10.81 -3.28
CA ALA A 296 16.44 -11.47 -4.49
C ALA A 296 14.90 -11.55 -4.51
N ALA A 297 14.24 -11.55 -3.35
CA ALA A 297 12.78 -11.57 -3.24
C ALA A 297 12.12 -10.24 -3.61
N VAL A 298 12.86 -9.11 -3.63
CA VAL A 298 12.29 -7.78 -3.85
C VAL A 298 11.62 -7.65 -5.21
N LEU A 299 12.27 -8.07 -6.29
CA LEU A 299 11.70 -7.93 -7.64
C LEU A 299 10.47 -8.82 -7.87
N PRO A 300 10.47 -10.12 -7.51
CA PRO A 300 9.27 -10.95 -7.59
C PRO A 300 8.11 -10.39 -6.76
N ALA A 301 8.37 -9.98 -5.52
CA ALA A 301 7.35 -9.41 -4.64
C ALA A 301 6.80 -8.08 -5.18
N THR A 302 7.67 -7.21 -5.74
CA THR A 302 7.22 -5.98 -6.43
C THR A 302 6.35 -6.32 -7.64
N GLY A 303 6.71 -7.33 -8.42
CA GLY A 303 5.90 -7.79 -9.55
C GLY A 303 4.50 -8.26 -9.13
N ALA A 304 4.42 -9.01 -8.04
CA ALA A 304 3.16 -9.45 -7.45
C ALA A 304 2.31 -8.24 -6.99
N GLN A 305 2.93 -7.25 -6.35
CA GLN A 305 2.25 -6.03 -5.90
C GLN A 305 1.73 -5.19 -7.07
N ILE A 306 2.50 -5.06 -8.16
CA ILE A 306 2.05 -4.38 -9.39
C ILE A 306 0.85 -5.11 -9.99
N SER A 307 0.90 -6.44 -10.05
CA SER A 307 -0.22 -7.25 -10.55
C SER A 307 -1.48 -7.07 -9.70
N ALA A 308 -1.35 -7.13 -8.37
CA ALA A 308 -2.45 -6.88 -7.44
C ALA A 308 -3.04 -5.47 -7.63
N SER A 309 -2.19 -4.44 -7.77
CA SER A 309 -2.61 -3.07 -8.03
C SER A 309 -3.34 -2.93 -9.38
N ALA A 310 -2.89 -3.64 -10.42
CA ALA A 310 -3.56 -3.65 -11.72
C ALA A 310 -4.97 -4.27 -11.62
N HIS A 311 -5.14 -5.36 -10.89
CA HIS A 311 -6.45 -5.95 -10.62
C HIS A 311 -7.36 -4.98 -9.84
N LEU A 312 -6.82 -4.29 -8.83
CA LEU A 312 -7.58 -3.26 -8.10
C LEU A 312 -8.11 -2.15 -9.01
N ILE A 313 -7.30 -1.71 -9.99
CA ILE A 313 -7.71 -0.69 -10.97
C ILE A 313 -8.81 -1.22 -11.88
N ILE A 314 -8.72 -2.48 -12.32
CA ILE A 314 -9.75 -3.12 -13.17
C ILE A 314 -11.07 -3.24 -12.40
N ASP A 315 -11.01 -3.57 -11.10
CA ASP A 315 -12.19 -3.72 -10.24
C ASP A 315 -12.72 -2.37 -9.71
N LEU A 316 -12.00 -1.27 -9.94
CA LEU A 316 -12.36 0.06 -9.41
C LEU A 316 -13.80 0.48 -9.73
N PRO A 317 -14.36 0.27 -10.94
CA PRO A 317 -15.75 0.64 -11.22
C PRO A 317 -16.75 -0.05 -10.29
N GLN A 318 -16.55 -1.35 -10.01
CA GLN A 318 -17.42 -2.11 -9.11
C GLN A 318 -17.28 -1.62 -7.66
N ARG A 319 -16.05 -1.34 -7.22
CA ARG A 319 -15.77 -0.79 -5.89
C ARG A 319 -16.37 0.60 -5.69
N LEU A 320 -16.37 1.45 -6.72
CA LEU A 320 -17.03 2.76 -6.68
C LEU A 320 -18.55 2.65 -6.55
N VAL A 321 -19.17 1.68 -7.23
CA VAL A 321 -20.60 1.38 -7.06
C VAL A 321 -20.90 0.93 -5.62
N ALA A 322 -20.06 0.09 -5.03
CA ALA A 322 -20.20 -0.32 -3.63
C ALA A 322 -20.08 0.86 -2.66
N VAL A 323 -19.12 1.77 -2.89
CA VAL A 323 -19.00 3.03 -2.10
C VAL A 323 -20.23 3.91 -2.25
N TRP A 324 -20.77 4.04 -3.46
CA TRP A 324 -22.01 4.79 -3.72
C TRP A 324 -23.19 4.19 -2.95
N ASN A 325 -23.35 2.87 -3.01
CA ASN A 325 -24.42 2.16 -2.30
C ASN A 325 -24.28 2.28 -0.77
N ALA A 326 -23.03 2.32 -0.27
CA ALA A 326 -22.79 2.55 1.15
C ALA A 326 -23.03 4.02 1.58
N ALA A 327 -22.79 4.98 0.68
CA ALA A 327 -23.00 6.40 0.98
C ALA A 327 -24.47 6.82 0.90
N PHE A 328 -25.24 6.26 -0.03
CA PHE A 328 -26.61 6.69 -0.36
C PHE A 328 -27.63 5.55 -0.20
N GLY A 329 -27.22 4.33 0.05
CA GLY A 329 -28.04 3.14 0.29
C GLY A 329 -27.99 2.66 1.75
N ALA A 330 -28.57 1.48 2.01
CA ALA A 330 -28.62 0.86 3.33
C ALA A 330 -27.45 -0.16 3.56
N GLN A 331 -26.46 -0.19 2.70
CA GLN A 331 -25.34 -1.12 2.81
C GLN A 331 -24.21 -0.54 3.68
N GLU A 332 -23.64 -1.38 4.52
CA GLU A 332 -22.43 -1.00 5.28
C GLU A 332 -21.22 -0.88 4.34
N ARG A 333 -20.33 0.04 4.66
CA ARG A 333 -19.10 0.24 3.90
C ARG A 333 -18.16 -0.94 4.09
N SER A 334 -17.78 -1.61 3.00
CA SER A 334 -16.78 -2.68 3.03
C SER A 334 -15.41 -2.16 3.50
N GLN A 335 -14.68 -2.99 4.24
CA GLN A 335 -13.28 -2.69 4.66
C GLN A 335 -12.34 -2.54 3.46
N ASP A 336 -12.65 -3.19 2.33
CA ASP A 336 -11.88 -3.10 1.08
C ASP A 336 -12.23 -1.89 0.22
N SER A 337 -12.99 -0.93 0.75
CA SER A 337 -13.36 0.28 0.01
C SER A 337 -12.14 1.16 -0.26
N PRO A 338 -12.05 1.79 -1.46
CA PRO A 338 -10.97 2.70 -1.78
C PRO A 338 -10.83 3.83 -0.74
N VAL A 339 -9.59 4.11 -0.36
CA VAL A 339 -9.26 5.18 0.59
C VAL A 339 -8.71 6.37 -0.19
N SER A 340 -9.13 7.57 0.14
CA SER A 340 -8.60 8.80 -0.48
C SER A 340 -7.19 9.14 0.06
N VAL A 341 -6.45 9.98 -0.66
CA VAL A 341 -5.13 10.51 -0.21
C VAL A 341 -5.22 11.14 1.19
N VAL A 342 -6.32 11.85 1.47
CA VAL A 342 -6.59 12.41 2.81
C VAL A 342 -6.80 11.28 3.82
N GLY A 343 -7.48 10.21 3.43
CA GLY A 343 -7.67 9.02 4.27
C GLY A 343 -6.36 8.30 4.59
N VAL A 344 -5.45 8.20 3.62
CA VAL A 344 -4.09 7.66 3.86
C VAL A 344 -3.31 8.53 4.84
N GLY A 345 -3.32 9.86 4.66
CA GLY A 345 -2.68 10.78 5.60
C GLY A 345 -3.25 10.66 7.02
N ARG A 346 -4.57 10.49 7.14
CA ARG A 346 -5.22 10.22 8.42
C ARG A 346 -4.76 8.89 9.03
N ALA A 347 -4.71 7.81 8.24
CA ALA A 347 -4.27 6.50 8.71
C ALA A 347 -2.83 6.54 9.24
N ILE A 348 -1.92 7.25 8.55
CA ILE A 348 -0.54 7.46 9.01
C ILE A 348 -0.52 8.22 10.34
N GLY A 349 -1.33 9.27 10.47
CA GLY A 349 -1.46 10.01 11.72
C GLY A 349 -1.97 9.13 12.87
N GLU A 350 -3.00 8.33 12.62
CA GLU A 350 -3.57 7.38 13.59
C GLU A 350 -2.55 6.33 14.04
N VAL A 351 -1.86 5.68 13.09
CA VAL A 351 -0.79 4.70 13.39
C VAL A 351 0.31 5.34 14.24
N SER A 352 0.72 6.57 13.90
CA SER A 352 1.74 7.30 14.66
C SER A 352 1.34 7.54 16.11
N SER A 353 0.04 7.78 16.35
CA SER A 353 -0.51 8.11 17.67
C SER A 353 -0.87 6.90 18.54
N MET A 354 -0.88 5.66 17.98
CA MET A 354 -1.21 4.45 18.74
C MET A 354 -0.22 4.24 19.91
N SER A 355 -0.72 4.13 21.12
CA SER A 355 0.05 3.74 22.29
C SER A 355 0.20 2.21 22.34
N GLY A 356 1.36 1.73 22.79
CA GLY A 356 1.63 0.29 22.95
C GLY A 356 2.08 -0.44 21.69
N VAL A 357 2.06 0.19 20.52
CA VAL A 357 2.61 -0.37 19.27
C VAL A 357 4.10 -0.02 19.19
N PRO A 358 4.98 -1.02 18.98
CA PRO A 358 6.42 -0.77 18.81
C PRO A 358 6.71 0.22 17.67
N VAL A 359 7.75 1.03 17.84
CA VAL A 359 8.14 2.04 16.83
C VAL A 359 8.47 1.39 15.48
N VAL A 360 9.03 0.17 15.50
CA VAL A 360 9.36 -0.59 14.29
C VAL A 360 8.10 -0.94 13.49
N ASP A 361 7.03 -1.38 14.16
CA ASP A 361 5.78 -1.74 13.50
C ASP A 361 5.06 -0.51 12.95
N LYS A 362 5.13 0.62 13.67
CA LYS A 362 4.64 1.92 13.15
C LYS A 362 5.40 2.34 11.91
N ALA A 363 6.74 2.26 11.95
CA ALA A 363 7.58 2.62 10.80
C ALA A 363 7.31 1.72 9.60
N TYR A 364 7.14 0.42 9.82
CA TYR A 364 6.76 -0.53 8.77
C TYR A 364 5.44 -0.15 8.10
N THR A 365 4.40 0.10 8.91
CA THR A 365 3.06 0.47 8.40
C THR A 365 3.10 1.79 7.63
N ILE A 366 3.80 2.81 8.14
CA ILE A 366 3.93 4.11 7.47
C ILE A 366 4.67 3.98 6.15
N LEU A 367 5.78 3.24 6.11
CA LEU A 367 6.52 3.00 4.88
C LEU A 367 5.70 2.20 3.87
N GLY A 368 4.93 1.21 4.32
CA GLY A 368 4.03 0.43 3.46
C GLY A 368 2.91 1.27 2.84
N LEU A 369 2.43 2.30 3.54
CA LEU A 369 1.44 3.25 3.00
C LEU A 369 2.05 4.28 2.03
N LEU A 370 3.37 4.47 2.04
CA LEU A 370 4.11 5.39 1.16
C LEU A 370 4.69 4.67 -0.07
N ALA A 371 4.92 3.36 -0.01
CA ALA A 371 5.46 2.53 -1.09
C ALA A 371 4.40 2.18 -2.14
#